data_8e7ba95448beada5ed3743f19fb7e5f1
#
_entry.id   8e7ba95448beada5ed3743f19fb7e5f1
#
_cell.length_a   1.000
_cell.length_b   1.000
_cell.length_c   1.000
_cell.angle_alpha   90.00
_cell.angle_beta   90.00
_cell.angle_gamma   90.00
#
_symmetry.space_group_name_H-M   'P 1'
#
loop_
_entity.id
_entity.type
_entity.pdbx_description
1 polymer ?
#
loop_
_entity_poly.entity_id
_entity_poly.type
_entity_poly.pdbx_seq_one_letter_code
_entity_poly.pdbx_strand_id
1 'polypeptide(L)'
;MSQVRMYCTDTCPFCAKAERLLERKGVTPEKIRIDADPHRFEEMVALAGRDTVPQVFVGERHLGGFDDLVDLDLDGELDRLLSAS
;
A
#
# COMPACT_ATOMS: atom_id res chain seq x y z
N MET A 1 -13.61 2.33 10.65
CA MET A 1 -12.68 1.46 9.92
C MET A 1 -11.73 2.31 9.11
N SER A 2 -10.45 2.00 9.17
CA SER A 2 -9.47 2.74 8.39
C SER A 2 -9.44 2.23 6.95
N GLN A 3 -9.33 3.16 6.04
CA GLN A 3 -9.24 2.83 4.62
C GLN A 3 -7.83 2.38 4.28
N VAL A 4 -7.71 1.35 3.45
CA VAL A 4 -6.43 0.91 2.92
C VAL A 4 -6.22 1.57 1.57
N ARG A 5 -5.10 2.28 1.43
CA ARG A 5 -4.75 3.00 0.20
C ARG A 5 -3.40 2.51 -0.31
N MET A 6 -3.28 2.43 -1.62
CA MET A 6 -2.03 2.01 -2.25
C MET A 6 -1.69 2.95 -3.40
N TYR A 7 -0.56 3.62 -3.27
CA TYR A 7 -0.01 4.40 -4.38
C TYR A 7 0.64 3.43 -5.36
N CYS A 8 0.34 3.57 -6.63
CA CYS A 8 0.76 2.61 -7.64
C CYS A 8 0.90 3.26 -9.02
N THR A 9 1.36 2.45 -9.98
CA THR A 9 1.35 2.82 -11.38
C THR A 9 0.63 1.74 -12.18
N ASP A 10 0.32 2.05 -13.44
CA ASP A 10 -0.47 1.15 -14.29
C ASP A 10 0.24 -0.19 -14.56
N THR A 11 1.55 -0.15 -14.71
CA THR A 11 2.32 -1.33 -15.14
C THR A 11 3.35 -1.76 -14.09
N CYS A 12 2.97 -1.77 -12.83
CA CYS A 12 3.88 -2.14 -11.75
C CYS A 12 3.61 -3.57 -11.29
N PRO A 13 4.52 -4.53 -11.56
CA PRO A 13 4.33 -5.90 -11.12
C PRO A 13 4.25 -6.04 -9.59
N PHE A 14 5.02 -5.25 -8.85
CA PHE A 14 4.99 -5.29 -7.39
C PHE A 14 3.70 -4.69 -6.84
N CYS A 15 3.13 -3.70 -7.52
CA CYS A 15 1.82 -3.17 -7.16
C CYS A 15 0.75 -4.26 -7.30
N ALA A 16 0.80 -5.03 -8.37
CA ALA A 16 -0.13 -6.14 -8.59
C ALA A 16 0.03 -7.21 -7.51
N LYS A 17 1.26 -7.52 -7.13
CA LYS A 17 1.52 -8.50 -6.07
C LYS A 17 1.01 -8.01 -4.72
N ALA A 18 1.21 -6.72 -4.41
CA ALA A 18 0.71 -6.13 -3.17
C ALA A 18 -0.82 -6.15 -3.14
N GLU A 19 -1.45 -5.82 -4.25
CA GLU A 19 -2.90 -5.86 -4.35
C GLU A 19 -3.44 -7.26 -4.10
N ARG A 20 -2.82 -8.27 -4.71
CA ARG A 20 -3.23 -9.67 -4.51
C ARG A 20 -3.06 -10.11 -3.06
N LEU A 21 -1.98 -9.71 -2.42
CA LEU A 21 -1.76 -10.04 -1.01
C LEU A 21 -2.86 -9.44 -0.14
N LEU A 22 -3.19 -8.18 -0.35
CA LEU A 22 -4.24 -7.51 0.42
C LEU A 22 -5.61 -8.15 0.14
N GLU A 23 -5.89 -8.50 -1.10
CA GLU A 23 -7.16 -9.13 -1.47
C GLU A 23 -7.32 -10.50 -0.82
N ARG A 24 -6.23 -11.26 -0.69
CA ARG A 24 -6.26 -12.54 0.04
C ARG A 24 -6.59 -12.34 1.52
N LYS A 25 -6.33 -11.16 2.06
CA LYS A 25 -6.68 -10.81 3.44
C LYS A 25 -8.10 -10.23 3.55
N GLY A 26 -8.85 -10.21 2.44
CA GLY A 26 -10.20 -9.69 2.42
C GLY A 26 -10.28 -8.17 2.28
N VAL A 27 -9.20 -7.54 1.84
CA VAL A 27 -9.11 -6.08 1.73
C VAL A 27 -8.90 -5.66 0.28
N THR A 28 -9.75 -4.75 -0.20
CA THR A 28 -9.58 -4.15 -1.53
C THR A 28 -9.01 -2.75 -1.33
N PRO A 29 -7.74 -2.52 -1.69
CA PRO A 29 -7.14 -1.20 -1.49
C PRO A 29 -7.68 -0.19 -2.48
N GLU A 30 -7.78 1.05 -2.04
CA GLU A 30 -8.01 2.17 -2.95
C GLU A 30 -6.69 2.43 -3.68
N LYS A 31 -6.71 2.34 -4.99
CA LYS A 31 -5.51 2.55 -5.81
C LYS A 31 -5.40 4.00 -6.21
N ILE A 32 -4.26 4.60 -5.92
CA ILE A 32 -3.96 5.99 -6.24
C ILE A 32 -2.84 6.01 -7.26
N ARG A 33 -3.20 6.31 -8.52
CA ARG A 33 -2.26 6.25 -9.64
C ARG A 33 -1.38 7.50 -9.69
N ILE A 34 -0.10 7.33 -9.38
CA ILE A 34 0.85 8.45 -9.41
C ILE A 34 1.33 8.78 -10.82
N ASP A 35 1.16 7.87 -11.74
CA ASP A 35 1.50 8.10 -13.15
C ASP A 35 0.40 8.89 -13.88
N ALA A 36 -0.79 8.95 -13.31
CA ALA A 36 -1.90 9.72 -13.87
C ALA A 36 -1.95 11.15 -13.33
N ASP A 37 -1.31 11.41 -12.18
CA ASP A 37 -1.38 12.71 -11.51
C ASP A 37 -0.07 13.01 -10.77
N PRO A 38 0.73 13.97 -11.26
CA PRO A 38 2.01 14.33 -10.60
C PRO A 38 1.86 14.79 -9.15
N HIS A 39 0.72 15.39 -8.79
CA HIS A 39 0.48 15.80 -7.40
C HIS A 39 0.39 14.60 -6.48
N ARG A 40 -0.09 13.48 -6.99
CA ARG A 40 -0.18 12.24 -6.20
C ARG A 40 1.20 11.66 -5.94
N PHE A 41 2.12 11.80 -6.88
CA PHE A 41 3.51 11.39 -6.66
C PHE A 41 4.15 12.21 -5.53
N GLU A 42 3.98 13.53 -5.57
CA GLU A 42 4.51 14.41 -4.53
C GLU A 42 3.91 14.09 -3.17
N GLU A 43 2.60 13.84 -3.13
CA GLU A 43 1.90 13.44 -1.92
C GLU A 43 2.48 12.15 -1.35
N MET A 44 2.70 11.14 -2.20
CA MET A 44 3.28 9.87 -1.78
C MET A 44 4.65 10.06 -1.17
N VAL A 45 5.52 10.83 -1.83
CA VAL A 45 6.89 11.06 -1.32
C VAL A 45 6.84 11.77 0.03
N ALA A 46 5.95 12.74 0.19
CA ALA A 46 5.81 13.47 1.45
C ALA A 46 5.35 12.56 2.58
N LEU A 47 4.42 11.65 2.30
CA LEU A 47 3.83 10.78 3.33
C LEU A 47 4.69 9.55 3.61
N ALA A 48 5.27 8.95 2.59
CA ALA A 48 6.02 7.70 2.71
C ALA A 48 7.51 7.92 2.96
N GLY A 49 8.04 9.06 2.55
CA GLY A 49 9.48 9.29 2.57
C GLY A 49 10.22 8.47 1.52
N ARG A 50 9.52 7.94 0.54
CA ARG A 50 10.08 7.12 -0.53
C ARG A 50 9.46 7.52 -1.87
N ASP A 51 10.19 7.28 -2.95
CA ASP A 51 9.75 7.61 -4.31
C ASP A 51 9.41 6.38 -5.15
N THR A 52 9.26 5.21 -4.52
CA THR A 52 8.96 3.95 -5.21
C THR A 52 7.52 3.52 -4.98
N VAL A 53 6.99 2.69 -5.87
CA VAL A 53 5.68 2.07 -5.74
C VAL A 53 5.83 0.55 -5.65
N PRO A 54 4.92 -0.16 -4.97
CA PRO A 54 3.74 0.38 -4.27
C PRO A 54 4.12 1.02 -2.93
N GLN A 55 3.27 1.91 -2.43
CA GLN A 55 3.34 2.39 -1.05
C GLN A 55 1.95 2.26 -0.46
N VAL A 56 1.83 1.49 0.61
CA VAL A 56 0.55 1.10 1.19
C VAL A 56 0.37 1.78 2.54
N PHE A 57 -0.85 2.29 2.78
CA PHE A 57 -1.22 2.94 4.03
C PHE A 57 -2.52 2.32 4.55
N VAL A 58 -2.60 2.17 5.86
CA VAL A 58 -3.85 1.85 6.56
C VAL A 58 -4.19 3.08 7.40
N GLY A 59 -5.22 3.81 6.97
CA GLY A 59 -5.48 5.12 7.55
C GLY A 59 -4.27 6.02 7.33
N GLU A 60 -3.71 6.55 8.41
CA GLU A 60 -2.51 7.39 8.36
C GLU A 60 -1.22 6.60 8.54
N ARG A 61 -1.33 5.30 8.81
CA ARG A 61 -0.15 4.48 9.10
C ARG A 61 0.48 3.97 7.81
N HIS A 62 1.75 4.26 7.62
CA HIS A 62 2.51 3.80 6.47
C HIS A 62 2.99 2.37 6.70
N LEU A 63 2.60 1.44 5.84
CA LEU A 63 3.04 0.06 5.91
C LEU A 63 4.28 -0.20 5.04
N GLY A 64 4.39 0.50 3.93
CA GLY A 64 5.54 0.39 3.05
C GLY A 64 5.20 -0.22 1.70
N GLY A 65 6.22 -0.81 1.05
CA GLY A 65 6.09 -1.45 -0.24
C GLY A 65 5.76 -2.93 -0.11
N PHE A 66 5.87 -3.66 -1.23
CA PHE A 66 5.52 -5.08 -1.23
C PHE A 66 6.38 -5.90 -0.27
N ASP A 67 7.68 -5.67 -0.24
CA ASP A 67 8.59 -6.42 0.65
C ASP A 67 8.23 -6.18 2.11
N ASP A 68 7.87 -4.94 2.44
CA ASP A 68 7.45 -4.60 3.80
C ASP A 68 6.16 -5.33 4.17
N LEU A 69 5.21 -5.45 3.23
CA LEU A 69 3.97 -6.18 3.45
C LEU A 69 4.25 -7.66 3.69
N VAL A 70 5.17 -8.25 2.94
CA VAL A 70 5.55 -9.66 3.11
C VAL A 70 6.13 -9.87 4.49
N ASP A 71 7.02 -9.00 4.93
CA ASP A 71 7.63 -9.10 6.26
C ASP A 71 6.57 -9.00 7.35
N LEU A 72 5.64 -8.06 7.23
CA LEU A 72 4.55 -7.91 8.19
C LEU A 72 3.65 -9.14 8.21
N ASP A 73 3.41 -9.73 7.05
CA ASP A 73 2.58 -10.93 6.94
C ASP A 73 3.23 -12.13 7.61
N LEU A 74 4.54 -12.31 7.41
CA LEU A 74 5.29 -13.41 8.02
C LEU A 74 5.31 -13.30 9.54
N ASP A 75 5.29 -12.08 10.08
CA ASP A 75 5.27 -11.85 11.53
C ASP A 75 3.88 -11.91 12.12
N GLY A 76 2.84 -12.07 11.30
CA GLY A 76 1.46 -12.02 11.76
C GLY A 76 0.95 -10.60 12.04
N GLU A 77 1.76 -9.59 11.77
CA GLU A 77 1.40 -8.20 12.02
C GLU A 77 0.42 -7.66 11.00
N LEU A 78 0.51 -8.12 9.74
CA LEU A 78 -0.33 -7.57 8.67
C LEU A 78 -1.81 -7.79 8.97
N ASP A 79 -2.18 -9.01 9.36
CA ASP A 79 -3.57 -9.31 9.69
C ASP A 79 -4.08 -8.42 10.83
N ARG A 80 -3.24 -8.20 11.83
CA ARG A 80 -3.59 -7.35 12.97
C ARG A 80 -3.77 -5.90 12.55
N LEU A 81 -2.87 -5.38 11.72
CA LEU A 81 -2.96 -4.00 11.25
C LEU A 81 -4.20 -3.77 10.39
N LEU A 82 -4.54 -4.74 9.55
CA LEU A 82 -5.71 -4.63 8.69
C LEU A 82 -7.02 -4.76 9.49
N SER A 83 -7.04 -5.60 10.52
CA SER A 83 -8.26 -5.81 11.30
C SER A 83 -8.46 -4.81 12.42
N ALA A 84 -7.40 -4.17 12.89
CA ALA A 84 -7.47 -3.19 13.97
C ALA A 84 -7.96 -1.82 13.50
N SER A 85 -8.10 -1.63 12.22
CA SER A 85 -8.49 -0.34 11.64
C SER A 85 -9.99 -0.14 11.55
#